data_08745ddfd349ed5db2bc97edbff0ea0b
#
_entry.id   08745ddfd349ed5db2bc97edbff0ea0b
#
_cell.length_a   1.000
_cell.length_b   1.000
_cell.length_c   1.000
_cell.angle_alpha   90.00
_cell.angle_beta   90.00
_cell.angle_gamma   90.00
#
_symmetry.space_group_name_H-M   'P 1'
#
loop_
_entity.id
_entity.type
_entity.pdbx_description
1 polymer ?
#
loop_
_entity_poly.entity_id
_entity_poly.type
_entity_poly.pdbx_seq_one_letter_code
_entity_poly.pdbx_strand_id
1 'polypeptide(L)'
;DGYYLDAPNSTYFEYTTSTGPIELTCYKATGCKDGYATTGIGSAVASYHGFSCYEVPFDCKGWAEANGKASGIVWSSYTTSSTYMGNMKGPATLANEFPECANYETPTVTFTERVSISNATVDSVNLKFTSSDRMETCSFEKHHCCDGRPSGCTSGMPDCSDTDMASQRGCCPVGGNCYWGNNAVVSGTLVLRNTNISTNNTSYGVSTAYSQYSGGTIELQGNVTVNGVLSTEGSDGINGYSIHKGHLKVTSGNNFVKKFRVYGGYNSGATGTISAGAGLKTDDLYAYNLFSNGQGWNIQCSMFVYGALKLTGEYSPTNGCTVIYNGGYFEASSLKSYSSSVGTYEGKIVWNSGAQVQINGTCRKATSGGDVTVRGNDRITTNPVSGGSCSKADFITKL
;
A
#
# COMPACT_ATOMS: atom_id res chain seq x y z
N ASP A 1 -12.55 15.68 -57.53
CA ASP A 1 -13.36 14.98 -56.56
C ASP A 1 -12.53 13.84 -55.92
N GLY A 2 -12.35 13.89 -54.62
CA GLY A 2 -11.61 12.87 -53.84
C GLY A 2 -10.14 13.13 -53.63
N TYR A 3 -9.64 14.35 -53.91
CA TYR A 3 -8.24 14.75 -53.68
C TYR A 3 -8.17 15.74 -52.53
N TYR A 4 -7.14 15.59 -51.71
CA TYR A 4 -6.95 16.36 -50.47
C TYR A 4 -5.51 16.81 -50.36
N LEU A 5 -5.27 17.99 -49.76
CA LEU A 5 -3.93 18.56 -49.63
C LEU A 5 -3.05 17.83 -48.59
N ASP A 6 -3.65 17.10 -47.68
CA ASP A 6 -2.99 16.45 -46.52
C ASP A 6 -3.48 15.02 -46.24
N ALA A 7 -3.99 14.33 -47.28
CA ALA A 7 -4.51 12.98 -47.08
C ALA A 7 -3.37 11.97 -46.78
N PRO A 8 -3.39 11.28 -45.63
CA PRO A 8 -2.45 10.21 -45.34
C PRO A 8 -2.70 9.00 -46.27
N ASN A 9 -1.66 8.17 -46.52
CA ASN A 9 -1.73 7.02 -47.39
C ASN A 9 -2.31 7.35 -48.79
N SER A 10 -1.66 8.26 -49.50
CA SER A 10 -2.21 8.84 -50.72
C SER A 10 -1.32 8.63 -51.93
N THR A 11 -1.97 8.59 -53.13
CA THR A 11 -1.26 8.63 -54.39
C THR A 11 -1.08 10.11 -54.81
N TYR A 12 0.12 10.46 -55.19
CA TYR A 12 0.50 11.82 -55.61
C TYR A 12 -0.02 12.14 -57.01
N PHE A 13 -0.56 13.35 -57.21
CA PHE A 13 -0.93 13.89 -58.54
C PHE A 13 -0.55 15.37 -58.60
N GLU A 14 0.11 15.75 -59.67
CA GLU A 14 0.32 17.18 -60.03
C GLU A 14 -0.89 17.69 -60.80
N TYR A 15 -1.37 18.87 -60.46
CA TYR A 15 -2.45 19.54 -61.15
C TYR A 15 -2.00 20.91 -61.65
N THR A 16 -2.06 21.10 -62.97
CA THR A 16 -1.82 22.42 -63.61
C THR A 16 -3.13 23.10 -63.96
N THR A 17 -3.31 24.32 -63.54
CA THR A 17 -4.48 25.13 -63.91
C THR A 17 -4.18 26.00 -65.14
N SER A 18 -5.23 26.38 -65.89
CA SER A 18 -5.11 27.19 -67.09
C SER A 18 -4.66 28.65 -66.89
N THR A 19 -4.40 29.05 -65.64
CA THR A 19 -4.05 30.44 -65.27
C THR A 19 -2.60 30.63 -64.81
N GLY A 20 -1.76 29.61 -64.96
CA GLY A 20 -0.34 29.61 -64.57
C GLY A 20 0.03 28.41 -63.65
N PRO A 21 1.30 28.12 -63.50
CA PRO A 21 1.73 26.99 -62.68
C PRO A 21 1.54 27.28 -61.20
N ILE A 22 0.40 26.87 -60.68
CA ILE A 22 0.27 26.66 -59.24
C ILE A 22 0.53 25.16 -59.04
N GLU A 23 1.71 24.82 -58.59
CA GLU A 23 2.02 23.45 -58.14
C GLU A 23 1.22 23.18 -56.86
N LEU A 24 0.02 22.64 -56.99
CA LEU A 24 -0.74 22.09 -55.89
C LEU A 24 -0.52 20.58 -55.86
N THR A 25 0.16 20.10 -54.85
CA THR A 25 0.24 18.69 -54.56
C THR A 25 -1.09 18.22 -53.97
N CYS A 26 -1.87 17.48 -54.76
CA CYS A 26 -3.12 16.89 -54.29
C CYS A 26 -2.94 15.38 -54.07
N TYR A 27 -3.41 14.90 -52.97
CA TYR A 27 -3.32 13.50 -52.60
C TYR A 27 -4.71 12.84 -52.69
N LYS A 28 -4.78 11.69 -53.35
CA LYS A 28 -5.98 10.86 -53.30
C LYS A 28 -5.91 9.99 -52.06
N ALA A 29 -6.83 10.21 -51.12
CA ALA A 29 -6.90 9.37 -49.95
C ALA A 29 -7.24 7.92 -50.33
N THR A 30 -6.40 6.99 -49.95
CA THR A 30 -6.57 5.53 -50.20
C THR A 30 -6.87 4.75 -48.92
N GLY A 31 -6.78 5.40 -47.75
CA GLY A 31 -7.06 4.83 -46.44
C GLY A 31 -6.93 5.87 -45.36
N CYS A 32 -7.24 5.49 -44.15
CA CYS A 32 -7.08 6.32 -42.96
C CYS A 32 -5.61 6.30 -42.52
N LYS A 33 -5.18 7.37 -41.84
CA LYS A 33 -3.87 7.38 -41.20
C LYS A 33 -3.84 6.40 -40.02
N ASP A 34 -2.64 6.09 -39.53
CA ASP A 34 -2.47 5.23 -38.37
C ASP A 34 -3.28 5.72 -37.16
N GLY A 35 -3.94 4.80 -36.49
CA GLY A 35 -4.88 5.08 -35.38
C GLY A 35 -6.32 5.37 -35.81
N TYR A 36 -6.62 5.28 -37.12
CA TYR A 36 -7.97 5.49 -37.64
C TYR A 36 -8.38 4.36 -38.59
N ALA A 37 -9.66 4.00 -38.60
CA ALA A 37 -10.23 2.95 -39.46
C ALA A 37 -11.42 3.47 -40.26
N THR A 38 -11.75 2.78 -41.34
CA THR A 38 -12.90 3.13 -42.18
C THR A 38 -14.24 2.72 -41.56
N THR A 39 -14.21 2.03 -40.44
CA THR A 39 -15.39 1.65 -39.64
C THR A 39 -15.16 2.05 -38.18
N GLY A 40 -16.14 2.65 -37.53
CA GLY A 40 -16.04 3.09 -36.14
C GLY A 40 -17.39 3.49 -35.56
N ILE A 41 -17.41 3.79 -34.26
CA ILE A 41 -18.58 4.24 -33.53
C ILE A 41 -18.44 5.74 -33.25
N GLY A 42 -19.46 6.53 -33.50
CA GLY A 42 -19.47 7.97 -33.25
C GLY A 42 -19.30 8.79 -34.53
N SER A 43 -18.88 10.05 -34.37
CA SER A 43 -18.66 10.95 -35.52
C SER A 43 -17.32 10.65 -36.18
N ALA A 44 -17.30 10.67 -37.53
CA ALA A 44 -16.05 10.56 -38.27
C ALA A 44 -15.12 11.74 -37.94
N VAL A 45 -13.83 11.45 -37.70
CA VAL A 45 -12.80 12.45 -37.44
C VAL A 45 -12.39 13.12 -38.76
N ALA A 46 -12.43 12.38 -39.86
CA ALA A 46 -12.22 12.88 -41.22
C ALA A 46 -13.09 12.12 -42.20
N SER A 47 -13.59 12.81 -43.22
CA SER A 47 -14.38 12.19 -44.29
C SER A 47 -13.74 12.49 -45.63
N TYR A 48 -13.52 11.45 -46.42
CA TYR A 48 -12.96 11.50 -47.75
C TYR A 48 -13.98 10.97 -48.78
N HIS A 49 -13.73 11.21 -50.06
CA HIS A 49 -14.62 10.69 -51.08
C HIS A 49 -14.57 9.15 -51.11
N GLY A 50 -15.71 8.55 -50.75
CA GLY A 50 -15.89 7.11 -50.71
C GLY A 50 -15.65 6.41 -49.36
N PHE A 51 -15.09 7.10 -48.38
CA PHE A 51 -14.95 6.56 -47.02
C PHE A 51 -14.81 7.65 -45.95
N SER A 52 -15.09 7.30 -44.73
CA SER A 52 -14.86 8.15 -43.56
C SER A 52 -13.89 7.46 -42.62
N CYS A 53 -13.09 8.24 -41.90
CA CYS A 53 -12.15 7.74 -40.90
C CYS A 53 -12.69 7.99 -39.50
N TYR A 54 -12.72 6.96 -38.73
CA TYR A 54 -13.11 6.96 -37.33
C TYR A 54 -11.92 6.65 -36.46
N GLU A 55 -11.85 7.21 -35.28
CA GLU A 55 -10.85 6.84 -34.32
C GLU A 55 -10.99 5.34 -34.00
N VAL A 56 -9.89 4.60 -34.12
CA VAL A 56 -9.87 3.19 -33.71
C VAL A 56 -9.96 3.19 -32.18
N PRO A 57 -11.00 2.57 -31.60
CA PRO A 57 -11.02 2.43 -30.16
C PRO A 57 -9.74 1.75 -29.70
N PHE A 58 -9.15 2.32 -28.65
CA PHE A 58 -7.98 1.75 -28.03
C PHE A 58 -8.21 0.27 -27.66
N ASP A 59 -7.38 -0.62 -28.20
CA ASP A 59 -7.46 -2.07 -27.99
C ASP A 59 -6.14 -2.65 -27.49
N CYS A 60 -5.81 -2.36 -26.23
CA CYS A 60 -4.65 -2.93 -25.55
C CYS A 60 -4.69 -4.46 -25.53
N LYS A 61 -5.88 -5.04 -25.35
CA LYS A 61 -6.05 -6.48 -25.27
C LYS A 61 -5.73 -7.14 -26.61
N GLY A 62 -6.33 -6.66 -27.72
CA GLY A 62 -6.07 -7.17 -29.05
C GLY A 62 -4.61 -7.03 -29.45
N TRP A 63 -3.96 -5.88 -29.13
CA TRP A 63 -2.53 -5.71 -29.33
C TRP A 63 -1.71 -6.73 -28.54
N ALA A 64 -2.03 -6.94 -27.25
CA ALA A 64 -1.32 -7.87 -26.39
C ALA A 64 -1.49 -9.33 -26.85
N GLU A 65 -2.68 -9.73 -27.31
CA GLU A 65 -2.96 -11.04 -27.87
C GLU A 65 -2.13 -11.28 -29.16
N ALA A 66 -2.15 -10.31 -30.07
CA ALA A 66 -1.38 -10.37 -31.32
C ALA A 66 0.14 -10.44 -31.11
N ASN A 67 0.65 -9.89 -30.01
CA ASN A 67 2.07 -9.85 -29.69
C ASN A 67 2.50 -10.89 -28.63
N GLY A 68 1.62 -11.81 -28.23
CA GLY A 68 1.91 -12.85 -27.24
C GLY A 68 2.14 -12.32 -25.81
N LYS A 69 1.63 -11.14 -25.50
CA LYS A 69 1.79 -10.43 -24.20
C LYS A 69 0.58 -10.55 -23.28
N ALA A 70 -0.51 -11.16 -23.74
CA ALA A 70 -1.78 -11.23 -23.00
C ALA A 70 -1.75 -12.18 -21.79
N SER A 71 -0.77 -13.11 -21.75
CA SER A 71 -0.70 -14.12 -20.70
C SER A 71 -0.42 -13.51 -19.31
N GLY A 72 -1.21 -13.92 -18.31
CA GLY A 72 -1.05 -13.47 -16.92
C GLY A 72 -1.56 -12.06 -16.66
N ILE A 73 -2.22 -11.40 -17.63
CA ILE A 73 -2.86 -10.11 -17.45
C ILE A 73 -4.30 -10.29 -16.98
N VAL A 74 -4.67 -9.57 -15.94
CA VAL A 74 -6.06 -9.46 -15.47
C VAL A 74 -6.73 -8.36 -16.29
N TRP A 75 -7.57 -8.75 -17.26
CA TRP A 75 -8.20 -7.83 -18.22
C TRP A 75 -9.50 -7.20 -17.71
N SER A 76 -10.17 -7.82 -16.78
CA SER A 76 -11.44 -7.35 -16.26
C SER A 76 -11.60 -7.67 -14.77
N SER A 77 -12.42 -6.88 -14.10
CA SER A 77 -12.74 -7.09 -12.70
C SER A 77 -13.52 -8.40 -12.51
N TYR A 78 -13.22 -9.11 -11.43
CA TYR A 78 -13.93 -10.33 -11.05
C TYR A 78 -13.95 -10.56 -9.54
N THR A 79 -14.85 -11.43 -9.11
CA THR A 79 -14.97 -11.87 -7.71
C THR A 79 -14.56 -13.33 -7.61
N THR A 80 -13.84 -13.68 -6.54
CA THR A 80 -13.35 -15.03 -6.31
C THR A 80 -13.47 -15.40 -4.84
N SER A 81 -13.72 -16.68 -4.58
CA SER A 81 -13.62 -17.33 -3.27
C SER A 81 -12.27 -18.05 -3.08
N SER A 82 -11.29 -17.76 -3.91
CA SER A 82 -9.94 -18.32 -3.74
C SER A 82 -9.35 -17.94 -2.40
N THR A 83 -8.81 -18.92 -1.70
CA THR A 83 -8.08 -18.74 -0.44
C THR A 83 -6.58 -18.51 -0.66
N TYR A 84 -6.14 -18.46 -1.92
CA TYR A 84 -4.75 -18.21 -2.31
C TYR A 84 -4.67 -17.07 -3.34
N MET A 85 -3.63 -16.27 -3.24
CA MET A 85 -3.31 -15.23 -4.20
C MET A 85 -1.86 -15.41 -4.70
N GLY A 86 -1.71 -15.43 -6.02
CA GLY A 86 -0.43 -15.39 -6.71
C GLY A 86 -0.17 -14.04 -7.36
N ASN A 87 0.77 -14.01 -8.31
CA ASN A 87 1.09 -12.82 -9.10
C ASN A 87 -0.10 -12.36 -9.92
N MET A 88 -0.29 -11.02 -9.99
CA MET A 88 -1.32 -10.38 -10.79
C MET A 88 -0.72 -9.16 -11.49
N LYS A 89 -1.03 -8.99 -12.76
CA LYS A 89 -0.62 -7.82 -13.54
C LYS A 89 -1.83 -7.25 -14.26
N GLY A 90 -1.99 -5.94 -14.20
CA GLY A 90 -3.01 -5.23 -14.98
C GLY A 90 -2.49 -4.81 -16.36
N PRO A 91 -3.40 -4.37 -17.26
CA PRO A 91 -3.04 -3.90 -18.60
C PRO A 91 -2.02 -2.76 -18.60
N ALA A 92 -2.08 -1.85 -17.63
CA ALA A 92 -1.15 -0.73 -17.51
C ALA A 92 0.32 -1.14 -17.39
N THR A 93 0.62 -2.40 -16.99
CA THR A 93 1.98 -2.93 -16.99
C THR A 93 2.58 -3.07 -18.39
N LEU A 94 1.77 -3.05 -19.43
CA LEU A 94 2.18 -3.11 -20.85
C LEU A 94 2.48 -1.72 -21.44
N ALA A 95 2.28 -0.64 -20.66
CA ALA A 95 2.39 0.74 -21.15
C ALA A 95 3.79 1.11 -21.67
N ASN A 96 4.84 0.44 -21.21
CA ASN A 96 6.19 0.65 -21.74
C ASN A 96 6.36 0.13 -23.18
N GLU A 97 5.57 -0.85 -23.59
CA GLU A 97 5.62 -1.45 -24.94
C GLU A 97 4.51 -0.88 -25.83
N PHE A 98 3.35 -0.61 -25.25
CA PHE A 98 2.20 0.00 -25.91
C PHE A 98 1.61 1.07 -24.98
N PRO A 99 1.99 2.35 -25.16
CA PRO A 99 1.67 3.44 -24.24
C PRO A 99 0.18 3.61 -23.92
N GLU A 100 -0.67 3.31 -24.88
CA GLU A 100 -2.13 3.40 -24.73
C GLU A 100 -2.68 2.47 -23.66
N CYS A 101 -1.95 1.38 -23.33
CA CYS A 101 -2.33 0.48 -22.24
C CYS A 101 -2.35 1.16 -20.86
N ALA A 102 -1.67 2.31 -20.72
CA ALA A 102 -1.75 3.13 -19.50
C ALA A 102 -3.17 3.66 -19.23
N ASN A 103 -3.98 3.82 -20.27
CA ASN A 103 -5.34 4.34 -20.20
C ASN A 103 -6.39 3.23 -20.02
N TYR A 104 -5.98 1.97 -19.96
CA TYR A 104 -6.90 0.87 -19.73
C TYR A 104 -7.44 0.92 -18.30
N GLU A 105 -8.72 0.64 -18.11
CA GLU A 105 -9.33 0.61 -16.78
C GLU A 105 -8.60 -0.42 -15.89
N THR A 106 -8.14 0.02 -14.73
CA THR A 106 -7.47 -0.87 -13.78
C THR A 106 -8.47 -1.86 -13.20
N PRO A 107 -8.32 -3.16 -13.46
CA PRO A 107 -9.27 -4.16 -13.00
C PRO A 107 -9.21 -4.33 -11.48
N THR A 108 -10.34 -4.72 -10.89
CA THR A 108 -10.46 -5.01 -9.46
C THR A 108 -10.73 -6.50 -9.25
N VAL A 109 -9.89 -7.14 -8.44
CA VAL A 109 -10.12 -8.51 -7.98
C VAL A 109 -10.68 -8.47 -6.56
N THR A 110 -11.90 -9.02 -6.39
CA THR A 110 -12.60 -9.07 -5.10
C THR A 110 -12.48 -10.47 -4.51
N PHE A 111 -11.86 -10.56 -3.32
CA PHE A 111 -11.77 -11.78 -2.54
C PHE A 111 -12.89 -11.81 -1.50
N THR A 112 -13.67 -12.88 -1.49
CA THR A 112 -14.77 -13.10 -0.52
C THR A 112 -14.35 -13.96 0.66
N GLU A 113 -13.22 -14.65 0.54
CA GLU A 113 -12.63 -15.47 1.59
C GLU A 113 -11.30 -14.88 2.06
N ARG A 114 -10.85 -15.31 3.24
CA ARG A 114 -9.51 -14.99 3.76
C ARG A 114 -8.44 -15.58 2.85
N VAL A 115 -7.45 -14.78 2.48
CA VAL A 115 -6.44 -15.14 1.50
C VAL A 115 -5.10 -15.43 2.18
N SER A 116 -4.46 -16.53 1.80
CA SER A 116 -3.07 -16.84 2.15
C SER A 116 -2.14 -16.46 1.00
N ILE A 117 -1.08 -15.73 1.31
CA ILE A 117 -0.12 -15.20 0.34
C ILE A 117 1.27 -15.65 0.76
N SER A 118 1.85 -16.62 0.03
CA SER A 118 3.23 -17.04 0.28
C SER A 118 4.21 -16.08 -0.38
N ASN A 119 4.06 -15.84 -1.68
CA ASN A 119 4.80 -14.82 -2.42
C ASN A 119 3.91 -14.34 -3.57
N ALA A 120 3.76 -13.03 -3.72
CA ALA A 120 3.01 -12.45 -4.82
C ALA A 120 3.52 -11.05 -5.18
N THR A 121 3.43 -10.70 -6.44
CA THR A 121 3.54 -9.33 -6.94
C THR A 121 2.21 -8.96 -7.58
N VAL A 122 1.63 -7.86 -7.12
CA VAL A 122 0.42 -7.27 -7.70
C VAL A 122 0.81 -5.92 -8.27
N ASP A 123 0.61 -5.74 -9.56
CA ASP A 123 0.98 -4.51 -10.27
C ASP A 123 -0.19 -4.06 -11.15
N SER A 124 -0.66 -2.84 -10.91
CA SER A 124 -1.74 -2.22 -11.68
C SER A 124 -3.04 -3.05 -11.69
N VAL A 125 -3.35 -3.70 -10.56
CA VAL A 125 -4.60 -4.41 -10.28
C VAL A 125 -5.09 -4.00 -8.92
N ASN A 126 -6.34 -3.55 -8.82
CA ASN A 126 -6.95 -3.22 -7.53
C ASN A 126 -7.39 -4.48 -6.79
N LEU A 127 -7.24 -4.49 -5.48
CA LEU A 127 -7.66 -5.58 -4.61
C LEU A 127 -8.77 -5.11 -3.66
N LYS A 128 -9.82 -5.90 -3.58
CA LYS A 128 -10.89 -5.68 -2.62
C LYS A 128 -11.08 -6.95 -1.78
N PHE A 129 -10.94 -6.82 -0.47
CA PHE A 129 -11.15 -7.92 0.47
C PHE A 129 -12.46 -7.69 1.22
N THR A 130 -13.35 -8.66 1.14
CA THR A 130 -14.69 -8.62 1.74
C THR A 130 -14.96 -9.83 2.65
N SER A 131 -13.92 -10.64 2.90
CA SER A 131 -14.05 -11.76 3.82
C SER A 131 -14.50 -11.29 5.18
N SER A 132 -15.49 -11.94 5.75
CA SER A 132 -15.83 -11.83 7.15
C SER A 132 -14.75 -12.52 7.98
N ASP A 133 -14.67 -12.20 9.27
CA ASP A 133 -13.79 -12.90 10.20
C ASP A 133 -14.01 -14.41 10.06
N ARG A 134 -12.94 -15.13 9.70
CA ARG A 134 -13.02 -16.58 9.55
C ARG A 134 -12.92 -17.22 10.92
N MET A 135 -13.85 -18.12 11.20
CA MET A 135 -13.79 -18.98 12.35
C MET A 135 -12.99 -20.23 12.01
N GLU A 136 -11.94 -20.49 12.74
CA GLU A 136 -11.16 -21.73 12.63
C GLU A 136 -11.22 -22.51 13.94
N THR A 137 -11.27 -23.82 13.84
CA THR A 137 -11.20 -24.68 15.02
C THR A 137 -9.77 -24.70 15.53
N CYS A 138 -9.60 -24.41 16.81
CA CYS A 138 -8.29 -24.43 17.45
C CYS A 138 -7.76 -25.88 17.51
N SER A 139 -6.68 -26.15 16.79
CA SER A 139 -6.11 -27.50 16.67
C SER A 139 -4.82 -27.71 17.48
N PHE A 140 -4.37 -26.72 18.25
CA PHE A 140 -3.14 -26.78 19.01
C PHE A 140 -3.36 -27.36 20.40
N GLU A 141 -2.41 -28.17 20.85
CA GLU A 141 -2.51 -28.90 22.11
C GLU A 141 -2.50 -28.04 23.36
N LYS A 142 -1.95 -26.83 23.32
CA LYS A 142 -1.90 -25.90 24.45
C LYS A 142 -1.84 -24.46 23.96
N HIS A 143 -2.51 -23.53 24.65
CA HIS A 143 -2.38 -22.09 24.49
C HIS A 143 -2.63 -21.57 23.08
N HIS A 144 -3.82 -21.77 22.59
CA HIS A 144 -4.21 -21.18 21.34
C HIS A 144 -4.76 -19.78 21.58
N CYS A 145 -4.04 -18.78 21.11
CA CYS A 145 -4.46 -17.38 21.17
C CYS A 145 -5.06 -16.97 19.84
N CYS A 146 -6.28 -16.50 19.89
CA CYS A 146 -7.00 -15.99 18.74
C CYS A 146 -6.97 -14.46 18.75
N ASP A 147 -7.02 -13.87 17.59
CA ASP A 147 -7.22 -12.42 17.49
C ASP A 147 -8.63 -12.04 17.97
N GLY A 148 -8.69 -11.34 19.08
CA GLY A 148 -9.94 -11.04 19.77
C GLY A 148 -10.45 -12.21 20.63
N ARG A 149 -11.46 -11.93 21.44
CA ARG A 149 -12.16 -12.98 22.16
C ARG A 149 -13.20 -13.60 21.25
N PRO A 150 -13.02 -14.85 20.79
CA PRO A 150 -14.06 -15.53 20.04
C PRO A 150 -15.29 -15.73 20.94
N SER A 151 -16.47 -15.72 20.31
CA SER A 151 -17.68 -16.03 21.05
C SER A 151 -17.57 -17.46 21.61
N GLY A 152 -17.71 -17.58 22.93
CA GLY A 152 -17.56 -18.87 23.63
C GLY A 152 -16.23 -19.06 24.36
N CYS A 153 -15.21 -18.22 24.12
CA CYS A 153 -14.01 -18.18 24.96
C CYS A 153 -14.21 -17.19 26.10
N THR A 154 -14.07 -17.66 27.33
CA THR A 154 -14.18 -16.84 28.54
C THR A 154 -12.84 -16.79 29.26
N SER A 155 -12.55 -15.69 29.96
CA SER A 155 -11.40 -15.63 30.87
C SER A 155 -11.51 -16.74 31.93
N GLY A 156 -10.42 -17.48 32.16
CA GLY A 156 -10.40 -18.55 33.14
C GLY A 156 -10.70 -19.94 32.61
N MET A 157 -10.70 -20.16 31.29
CA MET A 157 -10.77 -21.50 30.74
C MET A 157 -9.53 -22.34 31.11
N PRO A 158 -9.69 -23.63 31.41
CA PRO A 158 -8.61 -24.50 31.97
C PRO A 158 -7.35 -24.56 31.12
N ASP A 159 -7.48 -24.38 29.79
CA ASP A 159 -6.36 -24.51 28.85
C ASP A 159 -5.57 -23.22 28.69
N CYS A 160 -6.06 -22.10 29.21
CA CYS A 160 -5.34 -20.85 29.36
C CYS A 160 -4.65 -20.84 30.73
N SER A 161 -3.48 -21.48 30.84
CA SER A 161 -2.75 -21.60 32.10
C SER A 161 -2.11 -20.28 32.57
N ASP A 162 -2.11 -19.26 31.73
CA ASP A 162 -1.63 -17.93 32.05
C ASP A 162 -2.80 -16.93 32.04
N THR A 163 -3.16 -16.46 33.24
CA THR A 163 -4.29 -15.53 33.44
C THR A 163 -4.08 -14.20 32.71
N ASP A 164 -2.84 -13.76 32.54
CA ASP A 164 -2.53 -12.53 31.81
C ASP A 164 -2.83 -12.67 30.31
N MET A 165 -2.66 -13.85 29.77
CA MET A 165 -2.97 -14.15 28.38
C MET A 165 -4.48 -14.25 28.11
N ALA A 166 -5.22 -14.87 29.01
CA ALA A 166 -6.67 -14.98 28.89
C ALA A 166 -7.36 -13.61 28.90
N SER A 167 -6.79 -12.63 29.59
CA SER A 167 -7.32 -11.27 29.64
C SER A 167 -7.00 -10.45 28.38
N GLN A 168 -5.92 -10.75 27.69
CA GLN A 168 -5.43 -9.92 26.60
C GLN A 168 -5.83 -10.41 25.20
N ARG A 169 -6.11 -11.74 25.03
CA ARG A 169 -6.21 -12.33 23.69
C ARG A 169 -7.32 -13.33 23.44
N GLY A 170 -8.11 -13.64 24.43
CA GLY A 170 -9.10 -14.69 24.26
C GLY A 170 -8.45 -16.03 23.89
N CYS A 171 -7.83 -16.69 24.86
CA CYS A 171 -7.40 -18.07 24.72
C CYS A 171 -8.62 -18.99 24.60
N CYS A 172 -8.54 -19.94 23.68
CA CYS A 172 -9.56 -20.97 23.47
C CYS A 172 -9.03 -22.33 23.88
N PRO A 173 -9.89 -23.21 24.45
CA PRO A 173 -9.55 -24.60 24.66
C PRO A 173 -9.32 -25.31 23.30
N VAL A 174 -8.58 -26.41 23.32
CA VAL A 174 -8.46 -27.31 22.17
C VAL A 174 -9.84 -27.71 21.65
N GLY A 175 -10.07 -27.57 20.36
CA GLY A 175 -11.39 -27.79 19.75
C GLY A 175 -12.33 -26.58 19.83
N GLY A 176 -11.96 -25.49 20.51
CA GLY A 176 -12.69 -24.25 20.47
C GLY A 176 -12.53 -23.53 19.13
N ASN A 177 -13.31 -22.48 18.90
CA ASN A 177 -13.29 -21.72 17.67
C ASN A 177 -12.52 -20.40 17.83
N CYS A 178 -11.63 -20.13 16.89
CA CYS A 178 -10.89 -18.86 16.81
C CYS A 178 -11.36 -18.02 15.63
N TYR A 179 -11.42 -16.73 15.85
CA TYR A 179 -11.71 -15.77 14.79
C TYR A 179 -10.42 -15.07 14.38
N TRP A 180 -10.10 -15.13 13.11
CA TRP A 180 -8.98 -14.41 12.55
C TRP A 180 -9.47 -13.08 11.99
N GLY A 181 -8.98 -12.01 12.59
CA GLY A 181 -9.38 -10.65 12.21
C GLY A 181 -8.66 -10.08 10.99
N ASN A 182 -8.09 -10.90 10.10
CA ASN A 182 -7.41 -10.42 8.89
C ASN A 182 -8.08 -10.91 7.61
N ASN A 183 -8.07 -10.05 6.59
CA ASN A 183 -8.57 -10.39 5.26
C ASN A 183 -7.56 -11.20 4.46
N ALA A 184 -6.27 -10.93 4.66
CA ALA A 184 -5.20 -11.64 3.99
C ALA A 184 -3.97 -11.78 4.90
N VAL A 185 -3.29 -12.91 4.78
CA VAL A 185 -2.08 -13.25 5.56
C VAL A 185 -0.92 -13.51 4.64
N VAL A 186 0.16 -12.76 4.83
CA VAL A 186 1.39 -12.83 4.03
C VAL A 186 2.46 -13.58 4.81
N SER A 187 2.81 -14.79 4.39
CA SER A 187 3.88 -15.61 5.01
C SER A 187 5.25 -15.42 4.35
N GLY A 188 5.29 -14.97 3.11
CA GLY A 188 6.50 -14.63 2.38
C GLY A 188 6.56 -13.17 2.02
N THR A 189 6.66 -12.82 0.74
CA THR A 189 6.73 -11.44 0.28
C THR A 189 5.53 -11.08 -0.61
N LEU A 190 4.82 -10.03 -0.24
CA LEU A 190 3.81 -9.38 -1.07
C LEU A 190 4.35 -8.04 -1.55
N VAL A 191 4.53 -7.89 -2.86
CA VAL A 191 4.90 -6.62 -3.50
C VAL A 191 3.66 -6.01 -4.14
N LEU A 192 3.34 -4.79 -3.80
CA LEU A 192 2.22 -4.01 -4.30
C LEU A 192 2.75 -2.82 -5.11
N ARG A 193 2.31 -2.69 -6.37
CA ARG A 193 2.72 -1.60 -7.27
C ARG A 193 1.50 -0.96 -7.91
N ASN A 194 1.40 0.37 -7.85
CA ASN A 194 0.37 1.13 -8.54
C ASN A 194 -1.04 0.52 -8.34
N THR A 195 -1.37 0.20 -7.10
CA THR A 195 -2.50 -0.65 -6.72
C THR A 195 -3.35 0.04 -5.67
N ASN A 196 -4.67 -0.03 -5.81
CA ASN A 196 -5.60 0.36 -4.77
C ASN A 196 -6.10 -0.88 -4.04
N ILE A 197 -6.05 -0.82 -2.72
CA ILE A 197 -6.52 -1.90 -1.84
C ILE A 197 -7.62 -1.39 -0.95
N SER A 198 -8.69 -2.18 -0.79
CA SER A 198 -9.67 -1.96 0.24
C SER A 198 -9.86 -3.21 1.10
N THR A 199 -9.89 -3.02 2.42
CA THR A 199 -10.15 -4.08 3.39
C THR A 199 -11.37 -3.71 4.22
N ASN A 200 -12.23 -4.66 4.48
CA ASN A 200 -13.37 -4.47 5.39
C ASN A 200 -12.99 -4.71 6.86
N ASN A 201 -11.89 -5.39 7.12
CA ASN A 201 -11.39 -5.56 8.48
C ASN A 201 -10.73 -4.27 8.98
N THR A 202 -11.09 -3.85 10.18
CA THR A 202 -10.66 -2.58 10.77
C THR A 202 -9.44 -2.71 11.67
N SER A 203 -9.01 -3.93 11.98
CA SER A 203 -7.94 -4.19 12.93
C SER A 203 -6.64 -4.61 12.27
N TYR A 204 -6.68 -5.62 11.40
CA TYR A 204 -5.47 -6.21 10.83
C TYR A 204 -5.41 -6.13 9.29
N GLY A 205 -6.54 -6.20 8.59
CA GLY A 205 -6.63 -6.06 7.14
C GLY A 205 -5.75 -7.05 6.38
N VAL A 206 -4.73 -6.55 5.66
CA VAL A 206 -3.67 -7.35 5.08
C VAL A 206 -2.50 -7.35 6.04
N SER A 207 -2.13 -8.52 6.57
CA SER A 207 -1.12 -8.63 7.61
C SER A 207 -0.05 -9.67 7.29
N THR A 208 1.13 -9.54 7.92
CA THR A 208 2.17 -10.55 7.81
C THR A 208 1.79 -11.78 8.65
N ALA A 209 2.13 -12.97 8.16
CA ALA A 209 1.85 -14.20 8.88
C ALA A 209 2.64 -14.30 10.17
N TYR A 210 1.99 -14.85 11.16
CA TYR A 210 2.64 -15.28 12.39
C TYR A 210 3.48 -16.55 12.15
N SER A 211 4.74 -16.47 12.52
CA SER A 211 5.60 -17.63 12.60
C SER A 211 6.59 -17.42 13.74
N GLN A 212 6.86 -18.44 14.50
CA GLN A 212 7.81 -18.39 15.62
C GLN A 212 9.20 -17.91 15.21
N TYR A 213 9.58 -18.06 13.93
CA TYR A 213 10.92 -17.78 13.43
C TYR A 213 10.98 -16.83 12.23
N SER A 214 9.87 -16.59 11.56
CA SER A 214 9.82 -15.72 10.39
C SER A 214 8.48 -15.04 10.24
N GLY A 215 8.47 -13.79 9.84
CA GLY A 215 7.28 -13.05 9.43
C GLY A 215 7.36 -12.73 7.95
N GLY A 216 6.21 -12.43 7.33
CA GLY A 216 6.15 -11.98 5.96
C GLY A 216 6.63 -10.54 5.78
N THR A 217 6.77 -10.16 4.54
CA THR A 217 7.07 -8.78 4.13
C THR A 217 5.96 -8.27 3.24
N ILE A 218 5.44 -7.09 3.52
CA ILE A 218 4.56 -6.34 2.61
C ILE A 218 5.36 -5.13 2.14
N GLU A 219 5.52 -5.00 0.84
CA GLU A 219 6.32 -3.95 0.22
C GLU A 219 5.45 -3.11 -0.72
N LEU A 220 5.47 -1.78 -0.52
CA LEU A 220 4.77 -0.80 -1.35
C LEU A 220 5.76 -0.13 -2.31
N GLN A 221 5.46 -0.17 -3.60
CA GLN A 221 6.24 0.42 -4.67
C GLN A 221 5.36 1.27 -5.59
N GLY A 222 5.90 2.37 -6.09
CA GLY A 222 5.13 3.29 -6.93
C GLY A 222 4.07 4.06 -6.13
N ASN A 223 2.82 4.05 -6.58
CA ASN A 223 1.72 4.74 -5.93
C ASN A 223 0.68 3.70 -5.46
N VAL A 224 0.71 3.36 -4.19
CA VAL A 224 -0.21 2.41 -3.58
C VAL A 224 -1.15 3.14 -2.64
N THR A 225 -2.46 2.90 -2.80
CA THR A 225 -3.49 3.42 -1.90
C THR A 225 -4.16 2.26 -1.16
N VAL A 226 -4.15 2.29 0.16
CA VAL A 226 -4.83 1.30 1.00
C VAL A 226 -5.91 1.97 1.83
N ASN A 227 -7.16 1.80 1.41
CA ASN A 227 -8.35 2.19 2.16
C ASN A 227 -8.69 1.09 3.17
N GLY A 228 -7.84 0.95 4.18
CA GLY A 228 -7.94 -0.12 5.16
C GLY A 228 -6.68 -0.24 6.01
N VAL A 229 -6.36 -1.44 6.41
CA VAL A 229 -5.26 -1.72 7.34
C VAL A 229 -4.18 -2.54 6.66
N LEU A 230 -2.93 -2.08 6.76
CA LEU A 230 -1.74 -2.92 6.61
C LEU A 230 -1.11 -3.09 7.99
N SER A 231 -0.83 -4.32 8.36
CA SER A 231 -0.23 -4.60 9.65
C SER A 231 0.87 -5.66 9.59
N THR A 232 1.83 -5.56 10.50
CA THR A 232 2.52 -6.76 10.94
C THR A 232 1.60 -7.47 11.93
N GLU A 233 1.45 -8.77 11.81
CA GLU A 233 0.73 -9.53 12.82
C GLU A 233 1.60 -9.58 14.07
N GLY A 234 1.08 -9.03 15.16
CA GLY A 234 1.71 -9.04 16.45
C GLY A 234 0.98 -10.00 17.36
N SER A 235 1.67 -11.00 17.84
CA SER A 235 1.23 -11.66 19.04
C SER A 235 2.13 -11.17 20.18
N ASP A 236 1.55 -10.71 21.29
CA ASP A 236 2.31 -10.52 22.51
C ASP A 236 2.67 -11.90 23.03
N GLY A 237 3.86 -12.39 22.71
CA GLY A 237 4.24 -13.73 23.09
C GLY A 237 3.98 -14.00 24.54
N ILE A 238 3.56 -15.21 24.80
CA ILE A 238 3.56 -15.78 26.13
C ILE A 238 4.99 -15.74 26.63
N ASN A 239 5.21 -15.19 27.81
CA ASN A 239 6.53 -15.15 28.45
C ASN A 239 7.63 -14.43 27.64
N GLY A 240 7.32 -13.43 26.86
CA GLY A 240 8.31 -12.62 26.17
C GLY A 240 8.97 -13.28 24.96
N TYR A 241 8.46 -14.35 24.43
CA TYR A 241 9.09 -15.15 23.37
C TYR A 241 8.38 -15.11 22.02
N SER A 242 7.57 -14.15 21.69
CA SER A 242 7.10 -14.07 20.31
C SER A 242 8.10 -13.35 19.41
N ILE A 243 8.73 -14.12 18.57
CA ILE A 243 9.69 -13.63 17.60
C ILE A 243 8.96 -13.33 16.28
N HIS A 244 8.16 -12.26 16.26
CA HIS A 244 7.62 -11.77 15.01
C HIS A 244 8.67 -10.95 14.28
N LYS A 245 8.88 -11.28 13.03
CA LYS A 245 9.77 -10.53 12.14
C LYS A 245 9.03 -10.02 10.91
N GLY A 246 7.77 -9.65 11.08
CA GLY A 246 6.97 -9.10 9.99
C GLY A 246 7.48 -7.70 9.59
N HIS A 247 7.52 -7.43 8.29
CA HIS A 247 8.05 -6.17 7.77
C HIS A 247 7.03 -5.46 6.88
N LEU A 248 6.80 -4.18 7.15
CA LEU A 248 6.11 -3.28 6.23
C LEU A 248 7.16 -2.34 5.64
N LYS A 249 7.30 -2.35 4.32
CA LYS A 249 8.30 -1.56 3.60
C LYS A 249 7.63 -0.64 2.58
N VAL A 250 8.02 0.62 2.56
CA VAL A 250 7.65 1.58 1.52
C VAL A 250 8.93 1.92 0.79
N THR A 251 9.12 1.41 -0.43
CA THR A 251 10.40 1.45 -1.12
C THR A 251 10.44 2.46 -2.24
N SER A 252 9.29 2.86 -2.79
CA SER A 252 9.22 3.93 -3.79
C SER A 252 7.83 4.57 -3.87
N GLY A 253 7.76 5.72 -4.53
CA GLY A 253 6.53 6.45 -4.84
C GLY A 253 5.87 7.13 -3.64
N ASN A 254 4.66 7.66 -3.89
CA ASN A 254 3.84 8.32 -2.88
C ASN A 254 2.67 7.42 -2.51
N ASN A 255 2.68 6.91 -1.30
CA ASN A 255 1.75 5.89 -0.85
C ASN A 255 0.81 6.46 0.22
N PHE A 256 -0.44 6.01 0.20
CA PHE A 256 -1.41 6.27 1.24
C PHE A 256 -1.87 4.95 1.87
N VAL A 257 -1.81 4.86 3.18
CA VAL A 257 -2.36 3.72 3.94
C VAL A 257 -3.20 4.28 5.08
N LYS A 258 -4.49 4.00 5.10
CA LYS A 258 -5.39 4.53 6.13
C LYS A 258 -4.92 4.19 7.53
N LYS A 259 -4.56 2.92 7.78
CA LYS A 259 -3.96 2.47 9.03
C LYS A 259 -2.70 1.65 8.76
N PHE A 260 -1.57 2.16 9.19
CA PHE A 260 -0.27 1.51 9.05
C PHE A 260 0.22 1.04 10.41
N ARG A 261 0.24 -0.28 10.63
CA ARG A 261 0.45 -0.86 11.95
C ARG A 261 1.65 -1.78 11.99
N VAL A 262 2.70 -1.34 12.65
CA VAL A 262 3.88 -2.14 12.98
C VAL A 262 3.70 -2.65 14.39
N TYR A 263 3.13 -3.83 14.51
CA TYR A 263 2.88 -4.44 15.79
C TYR A 263 3.92 -5.53 16.06
N GLY A 264 4.80 -5.27 16.99
CA GLY A 264 5.74 -6.23 17.52
C GLY A 264 5.38 -6.56 18.97
N GLY A 265 5.25 -7.83 19.31
CA GLY A 265 5.21 -8.26 20.70
C GLY A 265 6.57 -8.06 21.36
N TYR A 266 6.70 -8.52 22.59
CA TYR A 266 7.95 -8.48 23.33
C TYR A 266 9.09 -9.12 22.52
N ASN A 267 10.20 -8.39 22.34
CA ASN A 267 11.37 -8.87 21.61
C ASN A 267 11.14 -9.20 20.13
N SER A 268 10.06 -8.71 19.53
CA SER A 268 9.82 -8.94 18.12
C SER A 268 10.75 -8.11 17.23
N GLY A 269 11.17 -8.67 16.12
CA GLY A 269 11.91 -7.96 15.09
C GLY A 269 11.01 -7.31 14.03
N ALA A 270 9.72 -7.09 14.32
CA ALA A 270 8.79 -6.45 13.38
C ALA A 270 9.19 -5.01 13.12
N THR A 271 9.19 -4.61 11.84
CA THR A 271 9.61 -3.27 11.45
C THR A 271 8.71 -2.65 10.39
N GLY A 272 8.59 -1.32 10.44
CA GLY A 272 8.13 -0.48 9.35
C GLY A 272 9.29 0.34 8.83
N THR A 273 9.49 0.40 7.52
CA THR A 273 10.59 1.15 6.91
C THR A 273 10.08 1.97 5.74
N ILE A 274 10.45 3.24 5.69
CA ILE A 274 10.22 4.11 4.54
C ILE A 274 11.60 4.47 3.97
N SER A 275 11.88 3.96 2.77
CA SER A 275 13.15 4.16 2.08
C SER A 275 13.33 5.60 1.60
N ALA A 276 14.57 6.02 1.40
CA ALA A 276 14.89 7.32 0.84
C ALA A 276 14.20 7.51 -0.53
N GLY A 277 13.58 8.66 -0.74
CA GLY A 277 12.81 8.97 -1.96
C GLY A 277 11.40 8.38 -1.99
N ALA A 278 11.01 7.55 -1.03
CA ALA A 278 9.66 7.05 -0.86
C ALA A 278 8.87 7.89 0.14
N GLY A 279 7.55 7.94 -0.02
CA GLY A 279 6.65 8.64 0.88
C GLY A 279 5.46 7.80 1.33
N LEU A 280 5.11 7.95 2.60
CA LEU A 280 3.92 7.38 3.21
C LEU A 280 3.09 8.47 3.88
N LYS A 281 1.84 8.58 3.46
CA LYS A 281 0.80 9.29 4.21
C LYS A 281 -0.11 8.29 4.89
N THR A 282 -0.44 8.54 6.16
CA THR A 282 -1.33 7.67 6.92
C THR A 282 -2.21 8.47 7.89
N ASP A 283 -3.42 7.98 8.12
CA ASP A 283 -4.33 8.56 9.11
C ASP A 283 -4.01 8.05 10.50
N ASP A 284 -3.56 6.80 10.61
CA ASP A 284 -3.27 6.13 11.88
C ASP A 284 -1.97 5.32 11.74
N LEU A 285 -0.94 5.74 12.46
CA LEU A 285 0.31 5.02 12.62
C LEU A 285 0.36 4.36 13.99
N TYR A 286 0.58 3.08 14.00
CA TYR A 286 0.85 2.33 15.21
C TYR A 286 2.19 1.62 15.09
N ALA A 287 3.15 1.99 15.94
CA ALA A 287 4.49 1.43 15.95
C ALA A 287 4.81 0.98 17.38
N TYR A 288 4.39 -0.23 17.71
CA TYR A 288 4.52 -0.81 19.04
C TYR A 288 5.66 -1.82 19.11
N ASN A 289 6.55 -1.65 20.06
CA ASN A 289 7.58 -2.64 20.36
C ASN A 289 8.13 -2.42 21.78
N LEU A 290 7.77 -3.30 22.70
CA LEU A 290 8.31 -3.33 24.05
C LEU A 290 9.32 -4.46 24.20
N PHE A 291 10.45 -4.17 24.82
CA PHE A 291 11.47 -5.12 25.19
C PHE A 291 11.54 -5.26 26.70
N SER A 292 11.49 -6.50 27.21
CA SER A 292 11.77 -6.81 28.60
C SER A 292 13.15 -7.44 28.72
N ASN A 293 14.05 -6.79 29.45
CA ASN A 293 15.38 -7.30 29.70
C ASN A 293 15.56 -7.84 31.12
N GLY A 294 14.47 -8.12 31.83
CA GLY A 294 14.50 -8.58 33.22
C GLY A 294 14.77 -7.45 34.26
N GLN A 295 15.08 -6.25 33.80
CA GLN A 295 15.32 -5.08 34.66
C GLN A 295 14.25 -3.98 34.47
N GLY A 296 13.24 -4.22 33.63
CA GLY A 296 12.20 -3.28 33.28
C GLY A 296 11.83 -3.33 31.80
N TRP A 297 10.87 -2.50 31.42
CA TRP A 297 10.38 -2.38 30.05
C TRP A 297 11.16 -1.29 29.32
N ASN A 298 11.79 -1.62 28.19
CA ASN A 298 12.45 -0.64 27.34
C ASN A 298 11.68 -0.49 26.03
N ILE A 299 11.46 0.72 25.60
CA ILE A 299 10.87 1.04 24.31
C ILE A 299 11.90 0.76 23.22
N GLN A 300 11.54 -0.09 22.26
CA GLN A 300 12.35 -0.31 21.07
C GLN A 300 11.77 0.40 19.86
N CYS A 301 12.64 0.85 18.97
CA CYS A 301 12.22 1.45 17.72
C CYS A 301 11.87 0.38 16.71
N SER A 302 10.68 0.50 16.12
CA SER A 302 10.16 -0.40 15.10
C SER A 302 9.82 0.31 13.80
N MET A 303 9.78 1.65 13.79
CA MET A 303 9.52 2.44 12.59
C MET A 303 10.77 3.25 12.21
N PHE A 304 11.23 3.10 10.97
CA PHE A 304 12.45 3.69 10.45
C PHE A 304 12.17 4.52 9.19
N VAL A 305 12.45 5.83 9.26
CA VAL A 305 12.06 6.81 8.24
C VAL A 305 13.31 7.39 7.60
N TYR A 306 13.66 6.93 6.41
CA TYR A 306 14.70 7.50 5.54
C TYR A 306 14.09 8.39 4.45
N GLY A 307 12.82 8.16 4.09
CA GLY A 307 12.01 8.94 3.16
C GLY A 307 11.07 9.90 3.89
N ALA A 308 9.82 9.98 3.46
CA ALA A 308 8.82 10.85 4.08
C ALA A 308 7.69 10.08 4.77
N LEU A 309 7.41 10.44 6.01
CA LEU A 309 6.26 9.99 6.77
C LEU A 309 5.40 11.20 7.14
N LYS A 310 4.15 11.21 6.65
CA LYS A 310 3.18 12.24 6.95
C LYS A 310 1.94 11.65 7.59
N LEU A 311 1.63 12.08 8.78
CA LEU A 311 0.36 11.77 9.43
C LEU A 311 -0.64 12.90 9.15
N THR A 312 -1.89 12.54 8.88
CA THR A 312 -2.95 13.53 8.62
C THR A 312 -3.39 14.25 9.88
N GLY A 313 -3.07 13.69 11.05
CA GLY A 313 -3.46 14.21 12.34
C GLY A 313 -2.39 14.09 13.40
N GLU A 314 -2.83 13.72 14.58
CA GLU A 314 -2.01 13.50 15.76
C GLU A 314 -1.31 12.15 15.70
N TYR A 315 -0.08 12.06 16.11
CA TYR A 315 0.64 10.81 16.28
C TYR A 315 0.70 10.38 17.74
N SER A 316 0.25 9.17 18.02
CA SER A 316 0.37 8.55 19.34
C SER A 316 1.37 7.40 19.31
N PRO A 317 2.65 7.64 19.61
CA PRO A 317 3.67 6.60 19.69
C PRO A 317 3.52 5.79 20.98
N THR A 318 2.47 4.99 21.08
CA THR A 318 2.17 4.20 22.29
C THR A 318 3.10 3.01 22.41
N ASN A 319 3.92 2.96 23.45
CA ASN A 319 4.90 1.90 23.72
C ASN A 319 5.77 1.56 22.49
N GLY A 320 6.09 2.55 21.68
CA GLY A 320 6.84 2.38 20.46
C GLY A 320 7.78 3.54 20.17
N CYS A 321 8.63 3.35 19.18
CA CYS A 321 9.62 4.34 18.79
C CYS A 321 9.70 4.45 17.27
N THR A 322 9.73 5.70 16.79
CA THR A 322 9.98 6.05 15.39
C THR A 322 11.31 6.78 15.28
N VAL A 323 12.17 6.35 14.38
CA VAL A 323 13.46 6.98 14.09
C VAL A 323 13.42 7.68 12.75
N ILE A 324 13.76 8.97 12.74
CA ILE A 324 13.89 9.77 11.52
C ILE A 324 15.38 9.96 11.24
N TYR A 325 15.83 9.40 10.12
CA TYR A 325 17.22 9.45 9.71
C TYR A 325 17.57 10.75 8.97
N ASN A 326 18.86 10.98 8.75
CA ASN A 326 19.34 12.09 7.93
C ASN A 326 18.65 12.08 6.54
N GLY A 327 18.09 13.22 6.16
CA GLY A 327 17.31 13.36 4.93
C GLY A 327 15.85 12.87 5.02
N GLY A 328 15.52 12.12 6.07
CA GLY A 328 14.14 11.70 6.32
C GLY A 328 13.26 12.87 6.76
N TYR A 329 11.98 12.78 6.45
CA TYR A 329 10.96 13.78 6.79
C TYR A 329 9.84 13.15 7.61
N PHE A 330 9.44 13.85 8.68
CA PHE A 330 8.31 13.48 9.52
C PHE A 330 7.37 14.67 9.70
N GLU A 331 6.07 14.43 9.53
CA GLU A 331 5.02 15.45 9.75
C GLU A 331 3.86 14.89 10.56
N ALA A 332 3.45 15.62 11.59
CA ALA A 332 2.24 15.38 12.38
C ALA A 332 1.69 16.70 12.93
N SER A 333 0.40 16.74 13.26
CA SER A 333 -0.21 17.94 13.89
C SER A 333 0.21 18.09 15.35
N SER A 334 0.39 16.98 16.05
CA SER A 334 0.87 16.93 17.43
C SER A 334 1.35 15.51 17.77
N LEU A 335 2.08 15.40 18.88
CA LEU A 335 2.40 14.13 19.50
C LEU A 335 1.57 14.01 20.78
N LYS A 336 0.99 12.84 21.02
CA LYS A 336 0.20 12.59 22.23
C LYS A 336 0.53 11.23 22.79
N SER A 337 0.66 11.11 24.10
CA SER A 337 0.65 9.83 24.77
C SER A 337 -0.75 9.51 25.28
N TYR A 338 -0.95 8.24 25.57
CA TYR A 338 -2.19 7.72 26.11
C TYR A 338 -1.97 7.21 27.54
N SER A 339 -2.87 7.53 28.44
CA SER A 339 -2.91 6.95 29.77
C SER A 339 -4.22 6.17 29.93
N SER A 340 -4.11 4.94 30.36
CA SER A 340 -5.28 4.11 30.69
C SER A 340 -5.29 3.79 32.19
N SER A 341 -6.40 3.25 32.66
CA SER A 341 -6.48 2.70 34.01
C SER A 341 -5.52 1.55 34.30
N VAL A 342 -4.93 0.99 33.27
CA VAL A 342 -4.01 -0.17 33.34
C VAL A 342 -2.54 0.26 33.37
N GLY A 343 -2.22 1.49 32.94
CA GLY A 343 -0.85 1.97 32.99
C GLY A 343 -0.60 3.26 32.20
N THR A 344 0.57 3.81 32.39
CA THR A 344 1.08 4.97 31.68
C THR A 344 1.89 4.48 30.47
N TYR A 345 1.44 4.82 29.29
CA TYR A 345 2.14 4.48 28.07
C TYR A 345 3.16 5.57 27.74
N GLU A 346 4.32 5.12 27.24
CA GLU A 346 5.37 6.01 26.77
C GLU A 346 5.59 5.75 25.29
N GLY A 347 5.88 6.79 24.53
CA GLY A 347 6.26 6.69 23.13
C GLY A 347 7.43 7.62 22.84
N LYS A 348 8.23 7.26 21.84
CA LYS A 348 9.46 7.98 21.54
C LYS A 348 9.59 8.31 20.06
N ILE A 349 10.02 9.52 19.77
CA ILE A 349 10.52 9.92 18.46
C ILE A 349 11.98 10.27 18.60
N VAL A 350 12.82 9.68 17.76
CA VAL A 350 14.24 9.91 17.68
C VAL A 350 14.55 10.51 16.31
N TRP A 351 15.46 11.45 16.24
CA TRP A 351 15.92 12.02 14.97
C TRP A 351 17.43 12.13 14.93
N ASN A 352 17.99 11.93 13.75
CA ASN A 352 19.39 12.14 13.49
C ASN A 352 19.65 13.58 13.00
N SER A 353 20.89 14.03 13.09
CA SER A 353 21.30 15.28 12.43
C SER A 353 20.94 15.25 10.95
N GLY A 354 20.35 16.33 10.43
CA GLY A 354 19.87 16.43 9.06
C GLY A 354 18.46 15.88 8.81
N ALA A 355 17.84 15.25 9.81
CA ALA A 355 16.42 14.89 9.75
C ALA A 355 15.54 16.14 9.70
N GLN A 356 14.40 16.04 9.00
CA GLN A 356 13.43 17.11 8.88
C GLN A 356 12.16 16.73 9.64
N VAL A 357 11.77 17.55 10.60
CA VAL A 357 10.63 17.28 11.49
C VAL A 357 9.67 18.46 11.45
N GLN A 358 8.39 18.17 11.22
CA GLN A 358 7.32 19.16 11.26
C GLN A 358 6.26 18.72 12.28
N ILE A 359 6.16 19.47 13.38
CA ILE A 359 5.06 19.36 14.33
C ILE A 359 4.32 20.69 14.33
N ASN A 360 2.99 20.63 14.21
CA ASN A 360 2.11 21.79 14.22
C ASN A 360 2.50 22.89 13.20
N GLY A 361 2.77 22.48 11.97
CA GLY A 361 2.98 23.40 10.85
C GLY A 361 4.39 23.99 10.71
N THR A 362 5.29 23.77 11.65
CA THR A 362 6.67 24.29 11.58
C THR A 362 7.64 23.18 11.21
N CYS A 363 8.23 23.26 10.02
CA CYS A 363 9.29 22.33 9.61
C CYS A 363 10.66 22.81 10.12
N ARG A 364 11.40 21.91 10.75
CA ARG A 364 12.77 22.16 11.25
C ARG A 364 13.71 21.10 10.73
N LYS A 365 14.88 21.53 10.26
CA LYS A 365 15.98 20.63 9.92
C LYS A 365 16.91 20.53 11.13
N ALA A 366 17.01 19.34 11.70
CA ALA A 366 17.81 19.10 12.90
C ALA A 366 19.29 19.36 12.63
N THR A 367 19.92 20.14 13.49
CA THR A 367 21.39 20.40 13.46
C THR A 367 22.18 19.33 14.19
N SER A 368 21.52 18.61 15.11
CA SER A 368 22.09 17.48 15.86
C SER A 368 21.03 16.40 16.05
N GLY A 369 21.47 15.20 16.37
CA GLY A 369 20.57 14.14 16.82
C GLY A 369 19.91 14.48 18.15
N GLY A 370 18.75 13.90 18.39
CA GLY A 370 17.99 14.07 19.62
C GLY A 370 16.78 13.17 19.66
N ASP A 371 16.02 13.28 20.75
CA ASP A 371 14.78 12.54 20.92
C ASP A 371 13.77 13.31 21.79
N VAL A 372 12.54 12.88 21.71
CA VAL A 372 11.47 13.29 22.62
C VAL A 372 10.68 12.07 23.04
N THR A 373 10.40 11.99 24.33
CA THR A 373 9.52 10.99 24.93
C THR A 373 8.21 11.66 25.34
N VAL A 374 7.10 11.05 24.95
CA VAL A 374 5.73 11.48 25.30
C VAL A 374 5.16 10.49 26.29
N ARG A 375 4.74 10.94 27.46
CA ARG A 375 4.33 10.09 28.59
C ARG A 375 2.95 10.45 29.11
N GLY A 376 2.21 9.45 29.54
CA GLY A 376 0.93 9.65 30.22
C GLY A 376 -0.04 10.45 29.35
N ASN A 377 -0.49 11.59 29.83
CA ASN A 377 -1.38 12.49 29.10
C ASN A 377 -0.66 13.66 28.42
N ASP A 378 0.67 13.57 28.28
CA ASP A 378 1.45 14.61 27.61
C ASP A 378 1.00 14.80 26.17
N ARG A 379 0.98 16.05 25.78
CA ARG A 379 0.74 16.46 24.40
C ARG A 379 1.75 17.50 23.98
N ILE A 380 2.45 17.23 22.89
CA ILE A 380 3.44 18.14 22.31
C ILE A 380 2.84 18.75 21.05
N THR A 381 2.62 20.06 21.08
CA THR A 381 2.04 20.86 20.00
C THR A 381 3.05 21.80 19.34
N THR A 382 4.28 21.81 19.80
CA THR A 382 5.38 22.59 19.25
C THR A 382 6.47 21.66 18.79
N ASN A 383 7.20 22.05 17.75
CA ASN A 383 8.28 21.22 17.23
C ASN A 383 9.42 21.11 18.24
N PRO A 384 9.75 19.89 18.72
CA PRO A 384 10.82 19.68 19.70
C PRO A 384 12.22 19.79 19.07
N VAL A 385 12.32 19.80 17.75
CA VAL A 385 13.57 19.87 17.02
C VAL A 385 14.06 21.32 16.98
N SER A 386 15.26 21.56 17.46
CA SER A 386 15.97 22.81 17.25
C SER A 386 16.75 22.75 15.94
N GLY A 387 16.59 23.76 15.09
CA GLY A 387 17.29 23.80 13.80
C GLY A 387 16.71 24.85 12.87
N GLY A 388 17.30 24.95 11.70
CA GLY A 388 16.82 25.86 10.64
C GLY A 388 15.53 25.41 9.99
N SER A 389 14.96 26.28 9.16
CA SER A 389 13.82 25.90 8.31
C SER A 389 14.23 24.78 7.37
N CYS A 390 13.31 23.85 7.08
CA CYS A 390 13.49 22.89 6.03
C CYS A 390 12.67 23.25 4.79
N SER A 391 13.16 22.87 3.62
CA SER A 391 12.38 22.86 2.40
C SER A 391 11.71 21.49 2.25
N LYS A 392 10.40 21.49 1.99
CA LYS A 392 9.72 20.25 1.62
C LYS A 392 10.26 19.78 0.27
N ALA A 393 10.67 18.54 0.18
CA ALA A 393 11.00 17.94 -1.11
C ALA A 393 9.72 17.84 -1.97
N ASP A 394 9.86 17.92 -3.29
CA ASP A 394 8.70 17.93 -4.21
C ASP A 394 7.78 16.71 -4.05
N PHE A 395 8.33 15.55 -3.70
CA PHE A 395 7.53 14.35 -3.47
C PHE A 395 6.70 14.43 -2.18
N ILE A 396 7.12 15.18 -1.17
CA ILE A 396 6.38 15.37 0.09
C ILE A 396 5.14 16.23 -0.12
N THR A 397 5.19 17.17 -1.05
CA THR A 397 4.03 18.02 -1.38
C THR A 397 2.93 17.24 -2.08
N LYS A 398 3.25 16.11 -2.68
CA LYS A 398 2.29 15.21 -3.36
C LYS A 398 1.64 14.19 -2.41
N LEU A 399 2.17 14.03 -1.20
CA LEU A 399 1.57 13.27 -0.13
C LEU A 399 0.47 14.11 0.54
#